data_3e090422b84d3fe52d26b9336b3a0ff5
#
_entry.id   3e090422b84d3fe52d26b9336b3a0ff5
#
_cell.length_a   1.000
_cell.length_b   1.000
_cell.length_c   1.000
_cell.angle_alpha   90.00
_cell.angle_beta   90.00
_cell.angle_gamma   90.00
#
_symmetry.space_group_name_H-M   'P 1'
#
loop_
_entity.id
_entity.type
_entity.pdbx_description
1 polymer ?
#
loop_
_entity_poly.entity_id
_entity_poly.type
_entity_poly.pdbx_seq_one_letter_code
_entity_poly.pdbx_strand_id
1 'polypeptide(L)'
;MKGLKFRVGGFAGKVIERMGGVPQNIPGGEIYQALEKGTIDAAEWIGPYDDQKLGFNKVAPFYYYPGWWEGGPQLDFYINDKAFNSLSAVNKSIIECASAFAHVDCQAKYDARNPVALMQLVASKTKVLPFPKDLMDVAFKESMALYEDISAKNPNWKKVYEDYAAFRKESNNWFRVADARFDNYMQSRLADL
;
A
#
# COMPACT_ATOMS: atom_id res chain seq x y z
N MET A 1 9.33 -17.33 -1.30
CA MET A 1 8.92 -16.82 0.05
C MET A 1 8.76 -17.91 1.12
N LYS A 2 9.13 -19.16 0.87
CA LYS A 2 8.89 -20.28 1.77
C LYS A 2 9.44 -20.02 3.18
N GLY A 3 8.55 -19.99 4.17
CA GLY A 3 8.88 -19.81 5.58
C GLY A 3 9.21 -18.37 6.01
N LEU A 4 9.22 -17.39 5.10
CA LEU A 4 9.50 -15.99 5.42
C LEU A 4 8.42 -15.44 6.34
N LYS A 5 8.81 -15.00 7.54
CA LYS A 5 7.91 -14.35 8.50
C LYS A 5 7.75 -12.89 8.10
N PHE A 6 6.59 -12.56 7.57
CA PHE A 6 6.35 -11.25 6.97
C PHE A 6 5.23 -10.51 7.71
N ARG A 7 5.56 -9.36 8.29
CA ARG A 7 4.53 -8.47 8.86
C ARG A 7 3.75 -7.83 7.74
N VAL A 8 2.51 -8.21 7.61
CA VAL A 8 1.57 -7.70 6.61
C VAL A 8 0.14 -8.00 7.07
N GLY A 9 -0.77 -7.10 6.80
CA GLY A 9 -2.18 -7.24 7.17
C GLY A 9 -3.11 -7.63 6.02
N GLY A 10 -4.39 -7.88 6.35
CA GLY A 10 -5.48 -7.99 5.41
C GLY A 10 -5.33 -9.07 4.33
N PHE A 11 -5.74 -8.73 3.11
CA PHE A 11 -5.68 -9.64 1.96
C PHE A 11 -4.24 -9.95 1.54
N ALA A 12 -3.32 -9.00 1.66
CA ALA A 12 -1.93 -9.23 1.34
C ALA A 12 -1.33 -10.37 2.18
N GLY A 13 -1.69 -10.47 3.46
CA GLY A 13 -1.29 -11.58 4.31
C GLY A 13 -1.74 -12.93 3.77
N LYS A 14 -2.98 -13.04 3.30
CA LYS A 14 -3.50 -14.27 2.67
C LYS A 14 -2.76 -14.63 1.38
N VAL A 15 -2.36 -13.64 0.59
CA VAL A 15 -1.57 -13.88 -0.61
C VAL A 15 -0.16 -14.35 -0.26
N ILE A 16 0.49 -13.71 0.72
CA ILE A 16 1.80 -14.14 1.25
C ILE A 16 1.76 -15.60 1.73
N GLU A 17 0.69 -15.99 2.44
CA GLU A 17 0.51 -17.38 2.88
C GLU A 17 0.44 -18.35 1.69
N ARG A 18 -0.33 -18.02 0.63
CA ARG A 18 -0.38 -18.81 -0.61
C ARG A 18 0.96 -18.92 -1.33
N MET A 19 1.80 -17.91 -1.20
CA MET A 19 3.16 -17.90 -1.72
C MET A 19 4.17 -18.66 -0.81
N GLY A 20 3.69 -19.26 0.29
CA GLY A 20 4.48 -20.03 1.23
C GLY A 20 5.16 -19.23 2.33
N GLY A 21 4.86 -17.94 2.46
CA GLY A 21 5.29 -17.12 3.58
C GLY A 21 4.44 -17.33 4.83
N VAL A 22 4.86 -16.71 5.93
CA VAL A 22 4.19 -16.77 7.24
C VAL A 22 3.79 -15.34 7.63
N PRO A 23 2.54 -14.90 7.32
CA PRO A 23 2.10 -13.56 7.64
C PRO A 23 1.99 -13.38 9.15
N GLN A 24 2.38 -12.19 9.63
CA GLN A 24 2.33 -11.79 11.03
C GLN A 24 1.55 -10.47 11.13
N ASN A 25 0.52 -10.44 11.96
CA ASN A 25 -0.24 -9.22 12.21
C ASN A 25 0.28 -8.55 13.48
N ILE A 26 1.28 -7.66 13.31
CA ILE A 26 1.95 -6.94 14.39
C ILE A 26 1.59 -5.45 14.29
N PRO A 27 1.22 -4.78 15.39
CA PRO A 27 1.00 -3.34 15.43
C PRO A 27 2.22 -2.55 14.96
N GLY A 28 1.98 -1.40 14.31
CA GLY A 28 3.06 -0.58 13.72
C GLY A 28 4.18 -0.22 14.70
N GLY A 29 3.83 0.13 15.95
CA GLY A 29 4.80 0.47 16.98
C GLY A 29 5.73 -0.67 17.42
N GLU A 30 5.40 -1.92 17.08
CA GLU A 30 6.19 -3.11 17.45
C GLU A 30 7.09 -3.62 16.31
N ILE A 31 6.92 -3.10 15.09
CA ILE A 31 7.62 -3.60 13.88
C ILE A 31 9.14 -3.45 14.02
N TYR A 32 9.62 -2.29 14.48
CA TYR A 32 11.07 -2.05 14.66
C TYR A 32 11.71 -3.13 15.53
N GLN A 33 11.14 -3.35 16.70
CA GLN A 33 11.67 -4.34 17.67
C GLN A 33 11.55 -5.77 17.14
N ALA A 34 10.49 -6.07 16.40
CA ALA A 34 10.29 -7.40 15.82
C ALA A 34 11.32 -7.71 14.73
N LEU A 35 11.67 -6.73 13.89
CA LEU A 35 12.76 -6.82 12.90
C LEU A 35 14.12 -6.92 13.60
N GLU A 36 14.38 -6.05 14.58
CA GLU A 36 15.65 -6.02 15.32
C GLU A 36 15.96 -7.35 16.03
N LYS A 37 14.94 -7.97 16.62
CA LYS A 37 15.07 -9.26 17.31
C LYS A 37 15.01 -10.47 16.36
N GLY A 38 14.72 -10.28 15.06
CA GLY A 38 14.54 -11.37 14.12
C GLY A 38 13.27 -12.21 14.36
N THR A 39 12.29 -11.67 15.08
CA THR A 39 10.98 -12.33 15.26
C THR A 39 10.21 -12.35 13.95
N ILE A 40 10.44 -11.33 13.10
CA ILE A 40 10.01 -11.29 11.71
C ILE A 40 11.21 -11.03 10.80
N ASP A 41 11.13 -11.48 9.56
CA ASP A 41 12.17 -11.37 8.55
C ASP A 41 11.96 -10.18 7.62
N ALA A 42 10.70 -9.76 7.45
CA ALA A 42 10.28 -8.67 6.57
C ALA A 42 9.01 -7.99 7.11
N ALA A 43 8.84 -6.73 6.70
CA ALA A 43 7.63 -5.96 7.00
C ALA A 43 7.24 -5.10 5.80
N GLU A 44 5.94 -4.89 5.62
CA GLU A 44 5.40 -3.78 4.86
C GLU A 44 4.89 -2.71 5.82
N TRP A 45 4.96 -1.44 5.40
CA TRP A 45 4.38 -0.36 6.17
C TRP A 45 3.74 0.68 5.24
N ILE A 46 4.30 1.88 5.12
CA ILE A 46 3.62 2.94 4.36
C ILE A 46 4.44 3.37 3.15
N GLY A 47 5.66 3.83 3.38
CA GLY A 47 6.53 4.35 2.33
C GLY A 47 7.75 5.07 2.91
N PRO A 48 8.63 5.63 2.05
CA PRO A 48 9.94 6.13 2.47
C PRO A 48 9.89 7.11 3.64
N TYR A 49 8.91 8.02 3.64
CA TYR A 49 8.82 9.07 4.65
C TYR A 49 8.52 8.52 6.05
N ASP A 50 7.55 7.62 6.18
CA ASP A 50 7.21 7.03 7.48
C ASP A 50 8.21 5.95 7.88
N ASP A 51 8.62 5.11 6.95
CA ASP A 51 9.55 4.00 7.19
C ASP A 51 10.92 4.50 7.68
N GLN A 52 11.41 5.59 7.09
CA GLN A 52 12.64 6.24 7.51
C GLN A 52 12.51 6.88 8.89
N LYS A 53 11.38 7.54 9.19
CA LYS A 53 11.11 8.12 10.52
C LYS A 53 11.06 7.06 11.63
N LEU A 54 10.50 5.90 11.33
CA LEU A 54 10.44 4.78 12.26
C LEU A 54 11.77 4.03 12.37
N GLY A 55 12.76 4.39 11.52
CA GLY A 55 14.09 3.85 11.57
C GLY A 55 14.23 2.43 11.02
N PHE A 56 13.28 1.95 10.24
CA PHE A 56 13.29 0.57 9.72
C PHE A 56 14.54 0.24 8.91
N ASN A 57 15.12 1.23 8.23
CA ASN A 57 16.38 1.09 7.51
C ASN A 57 17.59 0.72 8.39
N LYS A 58 17.50 0.90 9.69
CA LYS A 58 18.57 0.54 10.64
C LYS A 58 18.56 -0.96 10.97
N VAL A 59 17.41 -1.60 10.82
CA VAL A 59 17.19 -3.02 11.17
C VAL A 59 16.82 -3.88 9.94
N ALA A 60 16.53 -3.25 8.80
CA ALA A 60 16.22 -3.91 7.52
C ALA A 60 16.97 -3.19 6.38
N PRO A 61 18.09 -3.74 5.88
CA PRO A 61 18.96 -3.07 4.91
C PRO A 61 18.44 -3.11 3.47
N PHE A 62 17.38 -3.88 3.19
CA PHE A 62 16.79 -4.02 1.86
C PHE A 62 15.41 -3.34 1.85
N TYR A 63 15.15 -2.57 0.80
CA TYR A 63 13.90 -1.86 0.59
C TYR A 63 13.37 -2.15 -0.81
N TYR A 64 12.30 -2.95 -0.89
CA TYR A 64 11.75 -3.42 -2.16
C TYR A 64 10.57 -2.58 -2.63
N TYR A 65 10.46 -2.39 -3.95
CA TYR A 65 9.37 -1.69 -4.62
C TYR A 65 8.98 -2.36 -5.95
N PRO A 66 7.80 -2.05 -6.52
CA PRO A 66 6.64 -1.41 -5.88
C PRO A 66 5.95 -2.34 -4.90
N GLY A 67 5.19 -1.79 -3.96
CA GLY A 67 4.28 -2.60 -3.15
C GLY A 67 3.21 -3.24 -4.05
N TRP A 68 3.33 -4.52 -4.32
CA TRP A 68 2.45 -5.23 -5.26
C TRP A 68 1.03 -5.45 -4.70
N TRP A 69 0.85 -5.32 -3.41
CA TRP A 69 -0.42 -5.52 -2.70
C TRP A 69 -1.38 -4.34 -2.83
N GLU A 70 -0.88 -3.15 -3.02
CA GLU A 70 -1.69 -1.94 -3.23
C GLU A 70 -0.88 -0.85 -3.92
N GLY A 71 -1.50 -0.14 -4.86
CA GLY A 71 -0.88 1.01 -5.54
C GLY A 71 -0.88 2.29 -4.71
N GLY A 72 -1.66 2.31 -3.63
CA GLY A 72 -1.78 3.37 -2.65
C GLY A 72 -2.86 3.03 -1.63
N PRO A 73 -2.70 3.41 -0.34
CA PRO A 73 -3.69 3.10 0.68
C PRO A 73 -4.95 3.96 0.51
N GLN A 74 -6.11 3.33 0.64
CA GLN A 74 -7.37 4.01 0.87
C GLN A 74 -7.59 4.09 2.38
N LEU A 75 -7.63 5.31 2.91
CA LEU A 75 -7.88 5.56 4.32
C LEU A 75 -9.31 6.05 4.50
N ASP A 76 -10.00 5.51 5.50
CA ASP A 76 -11.41 5.80 5.76
C ASP A 76 -11.59 6.44 7.12
N PHE A 77 -12.58 7.33 7.21
CA PHE A 77 -12.99 7.96 8.45
C PHE A 77 -14.31 7.34 8.94
N TYR A 78 -14.22 6.51 9.97
CA TYR A 78 -15.37 5.80 10.53
C TYR A 78 -16.01 6.59 11.67
N ILE A 79 -17.32 6.88 11.56
CA ILE A 79 -18.10 7.56 12.60
C ILE A 79 -19.30 6.69 12.95
N ASN A 80 -19.58 6.55 14.25
CA ASN A 80 -20.77 5.87 14.71
C ASN A 80 -22.03 6.63 14.24
N ASP A 81 -22.99 5.90 13.63
CA ASP A 81 -24.20 6.50 13.03
C ASP A 81 -25.00 7.35 14.01
N LYS A 82 -25.19 6.89 15.26
CA LYS A 82 -25.92 7.65 16.28
C LYS A 82 -25.19 8.95 16.64
N ALA A 83 -23.86 8.88 16.79
CA ALA A 83 -23.06 10.06 17.07
C ALA A 83 -23.09 11.04 15.90
N PHE A 84 -22.92 10.58 14.66
CA PHE A 84 -23.00 11.43 13.48
C PHE A 84 -24.38 12.06 13.32
N ASN A 85 -25.44 11.27 13.50
CA ASN A 85 -26.83 11.75 13.36
C ASN A 85 -27.25 12.76 14.45
N SER A 86 -26.61 12.73 15.63
CA SER A 86 -26.84 13.70 16.70
C SER A 86 -26.19 15.07 16.45
N LEU A 87 -25.32 15.19 15.46
CA LEU A 87 -24.67 16.45 15.12
C LEU A 87 -25.63 17.40 14.40
N SER A 88 -25.40 18.72 14.57
CA SER A 88 -26.06 19.73 13.76
C SER A 88 -25.66 19.60 12.28
N ALA A 89 -26.48 20.14 11.37
CA ALA A 89 -26.18 20.17 9.94
C ALA A 89 -24.83 20.87 9.67
N VAL A 90 -24.50 21.91 10.39
CA VAL A 90 -23.25 22.66 10.29
C VAL A 90 -22.08 21.74 10.65
N ASN A 91 -22.14 20.99 11.77
CA ASN A 91 -21.06 20.10 12.18
C ASN A 91 -20.88 18.92 11.22
N LYS A 92 -21.94 18.40 10.63
CA LYS A 92 -21.87 17.39 9.57
C LYS A 92 -21.11 17.92 8.36
N SER A 93 -21.47 19.10 7.86
CA SER A 93 -20.76 19.74 6.74
C SER A 93 -19.29 20.03 7.06
N ILE A 94 -18.97 20.42 8.30
CA ILE A 94 -17.57 20.61 8.72
C ILE A 94 -16.78 19.28 8.60
N ILE A 95 -17.35 18.17 9.05
CA ILE A 95 -16.68 16.86 8.95
C ILE A 95 -16.47 16.47 7.49
N GLU A 96 -17.47 16.64 6.62
CA GLU A 96 -17.36 16.35 5.19
C GLU A 96 -16.28 17.22 4.52
N CYS A 97 -16.28 18.53 4.77
CA CYS A 97 -15.23 19.41 4.24
C CYS A 97 -13.85 19.09 4.78
N ALA A 98 -13.72 18.78 6.07
CA ALA A 98 -12.46 18.41 6.68
C ALA A 98 -11.92 17.09 6.11
N SER A 99 -12.78 16.12 5.84
CA SER A 99 -12.40 14.86 5.22
C SER A 99 -11.88 15.06 3.79
N ALA A 100 -12.58 15.89 3.00
CA ALA A 100 -12.16 16.24 1.65
C ALA A 100 -10.81 16.99 1.65
N PHE A 101 -10.63 17.94 2.58
CA PHE A 101 -9.35 18.64 2.74
C PHE A 101 -8.23 17.69 3.15
N ALA A 102 -8.48 16.81 4.13
CA ALA A 102 -7.49 15.84 4.60
C ALA A 102 -7.04 14.90 3.49
N HIS A 103 -7.94 14.50 2.59
CA HIS A 103 -7.62 13.68 1.42
C HIS A 103 -6.58 14.36 0.52
N VAL A 104 -6.82 15.60 0.11
CA VAL A 104 -5.91 16.36 -0.76
C VAL A 104 -4.59 16.67 -0.06
N ASP A 105 -4.65 17.12 1.19
CA ASP A 105 -3.47 17.50 1.99
C ASP A 105 -2.57 16.30 2.28
N CYS A 106 -3.15 15.14 2.57
CA CYS A 106 -2.43 13.90 2.80
C CYS A 106 -1.64 13.49 1.54
N GLN A 107 -2.30 13.40 0.39
CA GLN A 107 -1.67 13.07 -0.87
C GLN A 107 -0.51 14.04 -1.20
N ALA A 108 -0.77 15.35 -1.14
CA ALA A 108 0.24 16.36 -1.43
C ALA A 108 1.45 16.29 -0.50
N LYS A 109 1.24 15.99 0.79
CA LYS A 109 2.33 15.82 1.76
C LYS A 109 3.19 14.59 1.45
N TYR A 110 2.59 13.47 1.09
CA TYR A 110 3.34 12.27 0.73
C TYR A 110 4.13 12.46 -0.56
N ASP A 111 3.53 13.06 -1.59
CA ASP A 111 4.20 13.35 -2.86
C ASP A 111 5.41 14.30 -2.68
N ALA A 112 5.31 15.26 -1.76
CA ALA A 112 6.40 16.17 -1.45
C ALA A 112 7.50 15.57 -0.56
N ARG A 113 7.17 14.65 0.34
CA ARG A 113 8.09 14.15 1.39
C ARG A 113 8.75 12.82 1.05
N ASN A 114 8.03 11.95 0.34
CA ASN A 114 8.58 10.64 -0.04
C ASN A 114 9.86 10.74 -0.90
N PRO A 115 9.98 11.63 -1.89
CA PRO A 115 11.22 11.76 -2.67
C PRO A 115 12.43 12.12 -1.81
N VAL A 116 12.26 13.05 -0.87
CA VAL A 116 13.33 13.47 0.05
C VAL A 116 13.74 12.31 0.97
N ALA A 117 12.77 11.61 1.54
CA ALA A 117 13.03 10.47 2.41
C ALA A 117 13.69 9.30 1.65
N LEU A 118 13.27 9.04 0.42
CA LEU A 118 13.89 8.03 -0.43
C LEU A 118 15.37 8.33 -0.67
N MET A 119 15.73 9.57 -0.98
CA MET A 119 17.12 9.97 -1.14
C MET A 119 17.93 9.79 0.15
N GLN A 120 17.33 10.05 1.31
CA GLN A 120 17.97 9.81 2.61
C GLN A 120 18.17 8.32 2.89
N LEU A 121 17.21 7.47 2.52
CA LEU A 121 17.37 6.01 2.61
C LEU A 121 18.52 5.52 1.74
N VAL A 122 18.62 5.97 0.51
CA VAL A 122 19.74 5.65 -0.38
C VAL A 122 21.08 6.13 0.20
N ALA A 123 21.14 7.34 0.72
CA ALA A 123 22.34 7.89 1.37
C ALA A 123 22.74 7.11 2.63
N SER A 124 21.79 6.49 3.33
CA SER A 124 22.04 5.62 4.48
C SER A 124 22.53 4.22 4.14
N LYS A 125 22.84 3.95 2.87
CA LYS A 125 23.24 2.65 2.30
C LYS A 125 22.13 1.59 2.28
N THR A 126 20.88 1.98 2.41
CA THR A 126 19.73 1.09 2.19
C THR A 126 19.73 0.64 0.73
N LYS A 127 19.61 -0.65 0.49
CA LYS A 127 19.54 -1.21 -0.85
C LYS A 127 18.11 -1.15 -1.37
N VAL A 128 17.82 -0.14 -2.18
CA VAL A 128 16.52 0.05 -2.84
C VAL A 128 16.49 -0.80 -4.11
N LEU A 129 15.61 -1.78 -4.17
CA LEU A 129 15.59 -2.83 -5.21
C LEU A 129 14.17 -3.03 -5.75
N PRO A 130 14.00 -3.23 -7.06
CA PRO A 130 12.71 -3.67 -7.59
C PRO A 130 12.43 -5.10 -7.17
N PHE A 131 11.16 -5.43 -6.93
CA PHE A 131 10.76 -6.83 -6.83
C PHE A 131 11.04 -7.56 -8.15
N PRO A 132 11.57 -8.79 -8.10
CA PRO A 132 11.74 -9.61 -9.29
C PRO A 132 10.41 -9.86 -9.99
N LYS A 133 10.44 -9.86 -11.33
CA LYS A 133 9.22 -10.03 -12.14
C LYS A 133 8.47 -11.33 -11.86
N ASP A 134 9.19 -12.42 -11.68
CA ASP A 134 8.61 -13.72 -11.35
C ASP A 134 7.85 -13.72 -10.03
N LEU A 135 8.37 -13.00 -9.02
CA LEU A 135 7.67 -12.80 -7.76
C LEU A 135 6.38 -11.99 -7.97
N MET A 136 6.45 -10.91 -8.76
CA MET A 136 5.29 -10.07 -9.08
C MET A 136 4.21 -10.88 -9.82
N ASP A 137 4.61 -11.70 -10.79
CA ASP A 137 3.71 -12.57 -11.56
C ASP A 137 2.99 -13.60 -10.66
N VAL A 138 3.72 -14.21 -9.72
CA VAL A 138 3.12 -15.14 -8.74
C VAL A 138 2.18 -14.42 -7.80
N ALA A 139 2.58 -13.27 -7.26
CA ALA A 139 1.73 -12.47 -6.37
C ALA A 139 0.43 -12.05 -7.06
N PHE A 140 0.49 -11.61 -8.29
CA PHE A 140 -0.70 -11.28 -9.09
C PHE A 140 -1.61 -12.49 -9.28
N LYS A 141 -1.06 -13.63 -9.70
CA LYS A 141 -1.81 -14.88 -9.90
C LYS A 141 -2.52 -15.32 -8.63
N GLU A 142 -1.81 -15.35 -7.51
CA GLU A 142 -2.37 -15.76 -6.22
C GLU A 142 -3.41 -14.77 -5.69
N SER A 143 -3.25 -13.48 -5.97
CA SER A 143 -4.25 -12.46 -5.66
C SER A 143 -5.55 -12.71 -6.43
N MET A 144 -5.48 -12.96 -7.74
CA MET A 144 -6.66 -13.23 -8.56
C MET A 144 -7.36 -14.51 -8.10
N ALA A 145 -6.61 -15.58 -7.86
CA ALA A 145 -7.17 -16.83 -7.33
C ALA A 145 -7.85 -16.65 -5.97
N LEU A 146 -7.26 -15.84 -5.08
CA LEU A 146 -7.86 -15.51 -3.78
C LEU A 146 -9.21 -14.78 -3.95
N TYR A 147 -9.29 -13.82 -4.87
CA TYR A 147 -10.52 -13.08 -5.12
C TYR A 147 -11.63 -13.97 -5.70
N GLU A 148 -11.28 -14.90 -6.57
CA GLU A 148 -12.22 -15.92 -7.08
C GLU A 148 -12.74 -16.81 -5.96
N ASP A 149 -11.87 -17.33 -5.10
CA ASP A 149 -12.24 -18.17 -3.96
C ASP A 149 -13.18 -17.47 -2.97
N ILE A 150 -12.93 -16.18 -2.71
CA ILE A 150 -13.80 -15.38 -1.83
C ILE A 150 -15.14 -15.11 -2.51
N SER A 151 -15.12 -14.77 -3.81
CA SER A 151 -16.34 -14.53 -4.60
C SER A 151 -17.25 -15.77 -4.65
N ALA A 152 -16.67 -16.96 -4.73
CA ALA A 152 -17.43 -18.20 -4.71
C ALA A 152 -18.15 -18.48 -3.38
N LYS A 153 -17.64 -17.91 -2.27
CA LYS A 153 -18.14 -18.19 -0.91
C LYS A 153 -18.93 -17.03 -0.32
N ASN A 154 -18.79 -15.82 -0.85
CA ASN A 154 -19.41 -14.61 -0.28
C ASN A 154 -20.08 -13.78 -1.38
N PRO A 155 -21.44 -13.85 -1.49
CA PRO A 155 -22.19 -13.12 -2.50
C PRO A 155 -22.06 -11.58 -2.38
N ASN A 156 -21.94 -11.06 -1.16
CA ASN A 156 -21.74 -9.61 -0.95
C ASN A 156 -20.37 -9.15 -1.45
N TRP A 157 -19.33 -9.91 -1.15
CA TRP A 157 -18.01 -9.68 -1.71
C TRP A 157 -18.04 -9.73 -3.24
N LYS A 158 -18.65 -10.77 -3.82
CA LYS A 158 -18.73 -10.94 -5.27
C LYS A 158 -19.35 -9.71 -5.93
N LYS A 159 -20.49 -9.24 -5.42
CA LYS A 159 -21.18 -8.06 -5.96
C LYS A 159 -20.28 -6.82 -5.96
N VAL A 160 -19.58 -6.53 -4.86
CA VAL A 160 -18.68 -5.39 -4.75
C VAL A 160 -17.46 -5.56 -5.65
N TYR A 161 -16.89 -6.77 -5.69
CA TYR A 161 -15.69 -7.04 -6.48
C TYR A 161 -15.96 -6.98 -7.99
N GLU A 162 -17.11 -7.42 -8.47
CA GLU A 162 -17.49 -7.34 -9.89
C GLU A 162 -17.55 -5.87 -10.36
N ASP A 163 -18.17 -5.00 -9.58
CA ASP A 163 -18.23 -3.56 -9.86
C ASP A 163 -16.82 -2.92 -9.84
N TYR A 164 -16.07 -3.19 -8.77
CA TYR A 164 -14.68 -2.73 -8.66
C TYR A 164 -13.80 -3.21 -9.82
N ALA A 165 -13.92 -4.46 -10.23
CA ALA A 165 -13.10 -5.02 -11.32
C ALA A 165 -13.43 -4.38 -12.67
N ALA A 166 -14.69 -4.08 -12.93
CA ALA A 166 -15.11 -3.35 -14.13
C ALA A 166 -14.52 -1.94 -14.15
N PHE A 167 -14.68 -1.18 -13.07
CA PHE A 167 -14.11 0.16 -12.94
C PHE A 167 -12.58 0.15 -13.05
N ARG A 168 -11.90 -0.79 -12.39
CA ARG A 168 -10.44 -0.95 -12.50
C ARG A 168 -9.98 -1.14 -13.93
N LYS A 169 -10.70 -1.96 -14.72
CA LYS A 169 -10.38 -2.20 -16.14
C LYS A 169 -10.49 -0.92 -16.97
N GLU A 170 -11.55 -0.16 -16.78
CA GLU A 170 -11.77 1.10 -17.50
C GLU A 170 -10.75 2.15 -17.11
N SER A 171 -10.52 2.34 -15.81
CA SER A 171 -9.55 3.30 -15.28
C SER A 171 -8.12 3.00 -15.74
N ASN A 172 -7.71 1.73 -15.72
CA ASN A 172 -6.39 1.35 -16.21
C ASN A 172 -6.21 1.61 -17.71
N ASN A 173 -7.27 1.48 -18.53
CA ASN A 173 -7.21 1.86 -19.93
C ASN A 173 -6.99 3.37 -20.12
N TRP A 174 -7.64 4.19 -19.29
CA TRP A 174 -7.44 5.63 -19.30
C TRP A 174 -6.03 6.01 -18.85
N PHE A 175 -5.61 5.58 -17.66
CA PHE A 175 -4.31 5.93 -17.09
C PHE A 175 -3.13 5.43 -17.92
N ARG A 176 -3.30 4.32 -18.65
CA ARG A 176 -2.29 3.86 -19.60
C ARG A 176 -2.05 4.85 -20.73
N VAL A 177 -3.08 5.56 -21.17
CA VAL A 177 -2.99 6.56 -22.26
C VAL A 177 -2.56 7.92 -21.74
N ALA A 178 -3.08 8.34 -20.59
CA ALA A 178 -2.80 9.63 -19.98
C ALA A 178 -1.47 9.58 -19.18
N ASP A 179 -1.58 9.32 -17.88
CA ASP A 179 -0.46 9.49 -16.93
C ASP A 179 0.74 8.61 -17.27
N ALA A 180 0.53 7.31 -17.50
CA ALA A 180 1.63 6.38 -17.73
C ALA A 180 2.45 6.71 -18.99
N ARG A 181 1.84 7.26 -20.04
CA ARG A 181 2.57 7.68 -21.24
C ARG A 181 3.41 8.91 -20.99
N PHE A 182 2.85 9.90 -20.32
CA PHE A 182 3.57 11.10 -19.96
C PHE A 182 4.72 10.80 -19.00
N ASP A 183 4.44 10.07 -17.93
CA ASP A 183 5.44 9.72 -16.92
C ASP A 183 6.60 8.90 -17.51
N ASN A 184 6.31 7.89 -18.31
CA ASN A 184 7.34 7.09 -18.99
C ASN A 184 8.22 7.94 -19.92
N TYR A 185 7.62 8.90 -20.66
CA TYR A 185 8.38 9.80 -21.48
C TYR A 185 9.29 10.71 -20.64
N MET A 186 8.75 11.33 -19.59
CA MET A 186 9.52 12.19 -18.69
C MET A 186 10.65 11.44 -18.00
N GLN A 187 10.37 10.22 -17.49
CA GLN A 187 11.40 9.38 -16.88
C GLN A 187 12.53 9.01 -17.86
N SER A 188 12.21 8.82 -19.15
CA SER A 188 13.22 8.56 -20.18
C SER A 188 14.14 9.77 -20.44
N ARG A 189 13.74 10.97 -19.99
CA ARG A 189 14.48 12.22 -20.15
C ARG A 189 15.20 12.70 -18.88
N LEU A 190 15.09 11.97 -17.77
CA LEU A 190 15.74 12.38 -16.52
C LEU A 190 17.25 12.57 -16.65
N ALA A 191 17.89 11.84 -17.57
CA ALA A 191 19.32 12.02 -17.85
C ALA A 191 19.65 13.34 -18.58
N ASP A 192 18.64 13.99 -19.15
CA ASP A 192 18.78 15.25 -19.92
C ASP A 192 18.47 16.50 -19.05
N LEU A 193 17.98 16.29 -17.82
CA LEU A 193 17.64 17.32 -16.83
C LEU A 193 18.74 17.47 -15.78
#